data_7192cb2311b2b6a4495e95cc3aaa7486
#
_entry.id   7192cb2311b2b6a4495e95cc3aaa7486
#
_cell.length_a   1.000
_cell.length_b   1.000
_cell.length_c   1.000
_cell.angle_alpha   90.00
_cell.angle_beta   90.00
_cell.angle_gamma   90.00
#
_symmetry.space_group_name_H-M   'P 1'
#
loop_
_entity.id
_entity.type
_entity.pdbx_description
1 polymer ?
#
loop_
_entity_poly.entity_id
_entity_poly.type
_entity_poly.pdbx_seq_one_letter_code
_entity_poly.pdbx_strand_id
1 'polypeptide(L)'
;RHHLLRSGPISGPLWWGKARREEEVQRRRCAEIADFLDLADHGSMPVGALPYGVQKRIEMGRALAMEPRLLLLDEPVAGMNQEETEETAHHILQIRRELGIATLLVEHQMDLVMDLADRVMVLDFGQVVAIGEPAEIQRNERVHQVYLGGAS
;
A
#
# COMPACT_ATOMS: atom_id res chain seq x y z
N ARG A 1 8.48 -5.22 12.64
CA ARG A 1 9.87 -5.26 12.16
C ARG A 1 10.85 -6.01 13.08
N HIS A 2 10.41 -6.53 14.22
CA HIS A 2 11.25 -7.31 15.16
C HIS A 2 11.91 -8.53 14.52
N HIS A 3 11.33 -9.12 13.48
CA HIS A 3 11.91 -10.27 12.76
C HIS A 3 13.19 -9.92 11.97
N LEU A 4 13.47 -8.62 11.76
CA LEU A 4 14.70 -8.16 11.11
C LEU A 4 15.83 -7.86 12.12
N LEU A 5 15.58 -7.98 13.42
CA LEU A 5 16.58 -7.81 14.43
C LEU A 5 17.52 -9.02 14.45
N ARG A 6 18.82 -8.78 14.30
CA ARG A 6 19.87 -9.82 14.27
C ARG A 6 20.45 -10.13 15.65
N SER A 7 20.01 -9.43 16.69
CA SER A 7 20.48 -9.62 18.07
C SER A 7 19.70 -10.74 18.75
N GLY A 8 20.39 -11.82 19.08
CA GLY A 8 19.83 -12.96 19.85
C GLY A 8 19.87 -12.71 21.37
N PRO A 9 19.14 -13.50 22.19
CA PRO A 9 18.93 -13.25 23.63
C PRO A 9 20.13 -13.53 24.55
N ILE A 10 21.32 -13.81 24.03
CA ILE A 10 22.43 -14.32 24.84
C ILE A 10 23.73 -13.57 24.58
N SER A 11 23.83 -12.32 25.02
CA SER A 11 25.12 -11.66 25.14
C SER A 11 25.03 -10.46 26.09
N GLY A 12 25.74 -10.49 27.19
CA GLY A 12 25.77 -9.54 28.29
C GLY A 12 25.93 -8.03 27.93
N PRO A 13 26.68 -7.21 28.64
CA PRO A 13 26.69 -5.73 28.50
C PRO A 13 27.00 -5.20 27.09
N LEU A 14 27.69 -5.99 26.24
CA LEU A 14 27.91 -5.67 24.80
C LEU A 14 26.62 -5.70 23.96
N TRP A 15 25.59 -6.39 24.43
CA TRP A 15 24.29 -6.50 23.76
C TRP A 15 23.50 -5.18 23.79
N TRP A 16 23.61 -4.42 24.87
CA TRP A 16 22.92 -3.12 25.03
C TRP A 16 23.32 -2.12 23.96
N GLY A 17 24.59 -2.08 23.58
CA GLY A 17 25.08 -1.15 22.55
C GLY A 17 24.59 -1.50 21.14
N LYS A 18 24.55 -2.79 20.79
CA LYS A 18 24.04 -3.25 19.50
C LYS A 18 22.53 -3.12 19.40
N ALA A 19 21.80 -3.58 20.41
CA ALA A 19 20.34 -3.47 20.46
C ALA A 19 19.86 -2.01 20.38
N ARG A 20 20.54 -1.10 21.09
CA ARG A 20 20.23 0.32 21.06
C ARG A 20 20.47 0.94 19.67
N ARG A 21 21.55 0.58 18.99
CA ARG A 21 21.81 1.04 17.63
C ARG A 21 20.79 0.50 16.62
N GLU A 22 20.44 -0.77 16.73
CA GLU A 22 19.40 -1.39 15.89
C GLU A 22 18.04 -0.70 16.13
N GLU A 23 17.69 -0.42 17.38
CA GLU A 23 16.45 0.29 17.72
C GLU A 23 16.45 1.72 17.16
N GLU A 24 17.56 2.44 17.26
CA GLU A 24 17.68 3.79 16.72
C GLU A 24 17.54 3.83 15.19
N VAL A 25 18.14 2.85 14.48
CA VAL A 25 17.97 2.68 13.04
C VAL A 25 16.50 2.38 12.70
N GLN A 26 15.84 1.51 13.46
CA GLN A 26 14.43 1.18 13.23
C GLN A 26 13.52 2.39 13.48
N ARG A 27 13.78 3.17 14.54
CA ARG A 27 13.00 4.39 14.84
C ARG A 27 13.15 5.42 13.72
N ARG A 28 14.36 5.63 13.21
CA ARG A 28 14.62 6.54 12.08
C ARG A 28 13.83 6.10 10.83
N ARG A 29 13.88 4.81 10.48
CA ARG A 29 13.14 4.25 9.37
C ARG A 29 11.62 4.39 9.54
N CYS A 30 11.10 4.19 10.75
CA CYS A 30 9.69 4.41 11.01
C CYS A 30 9.29 5.88 10.84
N ALA A 31 10.15 6.81 11.25
CA ALA A 31 9.94 8.24 11.04
C ALA A 31 9.94 8.59 9.53
N GLU A 32 10.93 8.11 8.77
CA GLU A 32 11.00 8.30 7.32
C GLU A 32 9.72 7.79 6.60
N ILE A 33 9.19 6.63 7.01
CA ILE A 33 7.94 6.10 6.46
C ILE A 33 6.73 6.93 6.89
N ALA A 34 6.72 7.41 8.13
CA ALA A 34 5.65 8.28 8.62
C ALA A 34 5.63 9.62 7.87
N ASP A 35 6.79 10.22 7.63
CA ASP A 35 6.92 11.44 6.83
C ASP A 35 6.49 11.19 5.37
N PHE A 36 6.92 10.07 4.78
CA PHE A 36 6.56 9.68 3.41
C PHE A 36 5.05 9.48 3.18
N LEU A 37 4.31 9.10 4.22
CA LEU A 37 2.86 8.87 4.17
C LEU A 37 2.04 9.98 4.84
N ASP A 38 2.65 11.14 5.10
CA ASP A 38 2.02 12.29 5.77
C ASP A 38 1.36 11.91 7.11
N LEU A 39 2.06 11.10 7.91
CA LEU A 39 1.58 10.61 9.21
C LEU A 39 2.25 11.30 10.41
N ALA A 40 3.21 12.20 10.19
CA ALA A 40 4.03 12.80 11.25
C ALA A 40 3.19 13.50 12.34
N ASP A 41 2.14 14.21 11.93
CA ASP A 41 1.25 14.96 12.83
C ASP A 41 0.34 14.08 13.70
N HIS A 42 0.23 12.80 13.36
CA HIS A 42 -0.68 11.85 14.01
C HIS A 42 0.00 10.96 15.06
N GLY A 43 1.32 11.09 15.25
CA GLY A 43 2.14 10.19 16.06
C GLY A 43 1.77 10.05 17.54
N SER A 44 1.00 11.00 18.09
CA SER A 44 0.57 10.99 19.50
C SER A 44 -0.84 10.45 19.72
N MET A 45 -1.60 10.20 18.66
CA MET A 45 -3.01 9.78 18.76
C MET A 45 -3.15 8.25 18.65
N PRO A 46 -4.07 7.64 19.41
CA PRO A 46 -4.43 6.23 19.20
C PRO A 46 -4.98 6.02 17.79
N VAL A 47 -4.53 4.97 17.09
CA VAL A 47 -4.93 4.71 15.69
C VAL A 47 -6.44 4.67 15.51
N GLY A 48 -7.18 4.07 16.43
CA GLY A 48 -8.65 3.98 16.36
C GLY A 48 -9.40 5.31 16.51
N ALA A 49 -8.71 6.39 16.90
CA ALA A 49 -9.29 7.76 17.00
C ALA A 49 -9.01 8.60 15.75
N LEU A 50 -8.25 8.08 14.79
CA LEU A 50 -7.87 8.78 13.56
C LEU A 50 -8.94 8.64 12.48
N PRO A 51 -9.00 9.57 11.51
CA PRO A 51 -9.82 9.42 10.31
C PRO A 51 -9.49 8.11 9.58
N TYR A 52 -10.47 7.55 8.87
CA TYR A 52 -10.33 6.23 8.25
C TYR A 52 -9.19 6.18 7.22
N GLY A 53 -9.07 7.19 6.37
CA GLY A 53 -7.98 7.30 5.40
C GLY A 53 -6.59 7.29 6.06
N VAL A 54 -6.45 7.97 7.21
CA VAL A 54 -5.20 7.96 7.99
C VAL A 54 -4.91 6.57 8.56
N GLN A 55 -5.92 5.86 9.06
CA GLN A 55 -5.76 4.48 9.54
C GLN A 55 -5.25 3.57 8.43
N LYS A 56 -5.79 3.68 7.21
CA LYS A 56 -5.35 2.92 6.04
C LYS A 56 -3.91 3.27 5.63
N ARG A 57 -3.52 4.54 5.68
CA ARG A 57 -2.12 4.94 5.45
C ARG A 57 -1.17 4.35 6.51
N ILE A 58 -1.60 4.26 7.76
CA ILE A 58 -0.81 3.58 8.81
C ILE A 58 -0.66 2.08 8.52
N GLU A 59 -1.70 1.40 8.05
CA GLU A 59 -1.61 -0.01 7.62
C GLU A 59 -0.58 -0.18 6.49
N MET A 60 -0.62 0.69 5.50
CA MET A 60 0.37 0.74 4.41
C MET A 60 1.78 0.98 4.94
N GLY A 61 1.95 1.93 5.86
CA GLY A 61 3.24 2.21 6.52
C GLY A 61 3.79 1.02 7.29
N ARG A 62 2.93 0.25 7.95
CA ARG A 62 3.33 -1.00 8.61
C ARG A 62 3.83 -2.06 7.62
N ALA A 63 3.18 -2.16 6.46
CA ALA A 63 3.64 -3.05 5.39
C ALA A 63 4.99 -2.59 4.82
N LEU A 64 5.16 -1.30 4.54
CA LEU A 64 6.43 -0.72 4.07
C LEU A 64 7.57 -0.90 5.08
N ALA A 65 7.27 -0.82 6.38
CA ALA A 65 8.26 -1.07 7.43
C ALA A 65 8.84 -2.49 7.41
N MET A 66 8.25 -3.43 6.71
CA MET A 66 8.76 -4.78 6.50
C MET A 66 9.78 -4.87 5.35
N GLU A 67 10.05 -3.76 4.65
CA GLU A 67 10.92 -3.69 3.47
C GLU A 67 10.50 -4.69 2.37
N PRO A 68 9.23 -4.65 1.93
CA PRO A 68 8.74 -5.60 0.95
C PRO A 68 9.34 -5.32 -0.43
N ARG A 69 9.46 -6.36 -1.25
CA ARG A 69 9.72 -6.24 -2.68
C ARG A 69 8.43 -6.18 -3.51
N LEU A 70 7.35 -6.65 -2.92
CA LEU A 70 6.01 -6.66 -3.49
C LEU A 70 5.02 -6.25 -2.41
N LEU A 71 4.18 -5.27 -2.68
CA LEU A 71 3.08 -4.82 -1.84
C LEU A 71 1.76 -5.32 -2.44
N LEU A 72 0.97 -5.98 -1.61
CA LEU A 72 -0.37 -6.45 -1.98
C LEU A 72 -1.40 -5.53 -1.33
N LEU A 73 -2.24 -4.91 -2.12
CA LEU A 73 -3.29 -3.99 -1.69
C LEU A 73 -4.65 -4.52 -2.16
N ASP A 74 -5.48 -4.86 -1.20
CA ASP A 74 -6.84 -5.34 -1.44
C ASP A 74 -7.82 -4.25 -1.04
N GLU A 75 -8.51 -3.68 -2.04
CA GLU A 75 -9.44 -2.55 -1.91
C GLU A 75 -8.93 -1.42 -0.99
N PRO A 76 -7.74 -0.86 -1.25
CA PRO A 76 -7.12 0.09 -0.32
C PRO A 76 -7.89 1.39 -0.13
N VAL A 77 -8.79 1.73 -1.05
CA VAL A 77 -9.60 2.96 -0.99
C VAL A 77 -11.07 2.72 -0.62
N ALA A 78 -11.44 1.47 -0.31
CA ALA A 78 -12.82 1.15 0.05
C ALA A 78 -13.30 1.97 1.26
N GLY A 79 -14.46 2.63 1.12
CA GLY A 79 -15.05 3.46 2.18
C GLY A 79 -14.44 4.85 2.37
N MET A 80 -13.52 5.25 1.50
CA MET A 80 -12.93 6.58 1.47
C MET A 80 -13.80 7.57 0.68
N ASN A 81 -13.74 8.84 1.06
CA ASN A 81 -14.23 9.93 0.21
C ASN A 81 -13.26 10.18 -0.95
N GLN A 82 -13.61 11.09 -1.87
CA GLN A 82 -12.80 11.35 -3.06
C GLN A 82 -11.41 11.90 -2.72
N GLU A 83 -11.29 12.82 -1.78
CA GLU A 83 -10.02 13.42 -1.36
C GLU A 83 -9.08 12.36 -0.76
N GLU A 84 -9.60 11.53 0.16
CA GLU A 84 -8.84 10.42 0.75
C GLU A 84 -8.41 9.38 -0.29
N THR A 85 -9.25 9.13 -1.31
CA THR A 85 -8.95 8.24 -2.43
C THR A 85 -7.79 8.78 -3.27
N GLU A 86 -7.82 10.07 -3.63
CA GLU A 86 -6.77 10.73 -4.41
C GLU A 86 -5.44 10.76 -3.64
N GLU A 87 -5.46 11.06 -2.34
CA GLU A 87 -4.27 11.00 -1.49
C GLU A 87 -3.68 9.59 -1.43
N THR A 88 -4.53 8.57 -1.24
CA THR A 88 -4.09 7.17 -1.18
C THR A 88 -3.52 6.72 -2.53
N ALA A 89 -4.15 7.08 -3.63
CA ALA A 89 -3.66 6.84 -4.99
C ALA A 89 -2.27 7.48 -5.22
N HIS A 90 -2.11 8.72 -4.76
CA HIS A 90 -0.83 9.42 -4.82
C HIS A 90 0.28 8.66 -4.08
N HIS A 91 0.03 8.21 -2.85
CA HIS A 91 1.00 7.43 -2.09
C HIS A 91 1.34 6.09 -2.76
N ILE A 92 0.37 5.40 -3.37
CA ILE A 92 0.61 4.16 -4.11
C ILE A 92 1.56 4.42 -5.30
N LEU A 93 1.35 5.51 -6.04
CA LEU A 93 2.25 5.91 -7.13
C LEU A 93 3.66 6.26 -6.64
N GLN A 94 3.76 6.98 -5.52
CA GLN A 94 5.06 7.32 -4.93
C GLN A 94 5.81 6.06 -4.46
N ILE A 95 5.16 5.10 -3.81
CA ILE A 95 5.75 3.82 -3.41
C ILE A 95 6.40 3.13 -4.60
N ARG A 96 5.71 3.10 -5.75
CA ARG A 96 6.24 2.51 -6.97
C ARG A 96 7.43 3.31 -7.51
N ARG A 97 7.29 4.63 -7.63
CA ARG A 97 8.27 5.51 -8.31
C ARG A 97 9.52 5.76 -7.49
N GLU A 98 9.35 6.00 -6.19
CA GLU A 98 10.44 6.44 -5.32
C GLU A 98 11.09 5.29 -4.56
N LEU A 99 10.29 4.29 -4.14
CA LEU A 99 10.80 3.15 -3.40
C LEU A 99 11.07 1.93 -4.30
N GLY A 100 10.62 1.95 -5.56
CA GLY A 100 10.82 0.85 -6.50
C GLY A 100 10.13 -0.46 -6.10
N ILE A 101 9.08 -0.37 -5.27
CA ILE A 101 8.33 -1.52 -4.78
C ILE A 101 7.24 -1.87 -5.78
N ALA A 102 7.24 -3.11 -6.29
CA ALA A 102 6.15 -3.61 -7.11
C ALA A 102 4.86 -3.67 -6.30
N THR A 103 3.73 -3.27 -6.90
CA THR A 103 2.43 -3.28 -6.24
C THR A 103 1.44 -4.12 -7.03
N LEU A 104 0.75 -5.04 -6.36
CA LEU A 104 -0.42 -5.72 -6.88
C LEU A 104 -1.66 -5.15 -6.18
N LEU A 105 -2.53 -4.53 -6.96
CA LEU A 105 -3.74 -3.86 -6.51
C LEU A 105 -4.96 -4.67 -6.93
N VAL A 106 -5.86 -4.95 -6.00
CA VAL A 106 -7.21 -5.46 -6.29
C VAL A 106 -8.19 -4.33 -6.03
N GLU A 107 -8.91 -3.91 -7.06
CA GLU A 107 -9.86 -2.81 -7.01
C GLU A 107 -11.01 -3.01 -8.00
N HIS A 108 -12.14 -2.38 -7.71
CA HIS A 108 -13.31 -2.37 -8.57
C HIS A 108 -13.64 -0.97 -9.13
N GLN A 109 -12.95 0.06 -8.68
CA GLN A 109 -13.06 1.42 -9.24
C GLN A 109 -12.18 1.52 -10.49
N MET A 110 -12.79 1.39 -11.67
CA MET A 110 -12.07 1.32 -12.95
C MET A 110 -11.20 2.55 -13.20
N ASP A 111 -11.71 3.75 -12.93
CA ASP A 111 -10.94 4.99 -13.15
C ASP A 111 -9.65 4.99 -12.35
N LEU A 112 -9.71 4.64 -11.07
CA LEU A 112 -8.55 4.52 -10.21
C LEU A 112 -7.54 3.48 -10.73
N VAL A 113 -8.03 2.29 -11.14
CA VAL A 113 -7.17 1.24 -11.68
C VAL A 113 -6.45 1.70 -12.94
N MET A 114 -7.16 2.39 -13.85
CA MET A 114 -6.58 2.89 -15.10
C MET A 114 -5.51 3.95 -14.88
N ASP A 115 -5.64 4.76 -13.83
CA ASP A 115 -4.67 5.80 -13.47
C ASP A 115 -3.42 5.23 -12.77
N LEU A 116 -3.57 4.13 -12.02
CA LEU A 116 -2.48 3.59 -11.20
C LEU A 116 -1.69 2.48 -11.88
N ALA A 117 -2.34 1.63 -12.68
CA ALA A 117 -1.75 0.38 -13.13
C ALA A 117 -0.92 0.53 -14.42
N ASP A 118 0.18 -0.22 -14.49
CA ASP A 118 0.91 -0.44 -15.76
C ASP A 118 0.27 -1.57 -16.57
N ARG A 119 -0.31 -2.55 -15.88
CA ARG A 119 -1.04 -3.68 -16.48
C ARG A 119 -2.26 -4.02 -15.64
N VAL A 120 -3.34 -4.34 -16.32
CA VAL A 120 -4.62 -4.71 -15.70
C VAL A 120 -5.00 -6.12 -16.11
N MET A 121 -5.45 -6.90 -15.13
CA MET A 121 -6.12 -8.18 -15.34
C MET A 121 -7.58 -8.02 -14.89
N VAL A 122 -8.50 -8.25 -15.79
CA VAL A 122 -9.94 -8.23 -15.51
C VAL A 122 -10.42 -9.64 -15.23
N LEU A 123 -11.08 -9.81 -14.09
CA LEU A 123 -11.65 -11.08 -13.65
C LEU A 123 -13.18 -11.00 -13.60
N ASP A 124 -13.85 -12.05 -14.05
CA ASP A 124 -15.29 -12.26 -13.91
C ASP A 124 -15.53 -13.68 -13.40
N PHE A 125 -16.20 -13.82 -12.26
CA PHE A 125 -16.41 -15.10 -11.56
C PHE A 125 -15.15 -15.98 -11.47
N GLY A 126 -13.99 -15.38 -11.22
CA GLY A 126 -12.71 -16.08 -11.11
C GLY A 126 -12.06 -16.48 -12.44
N GLN A 127 -12.66 -16.11 -13.57
CA GLN A 127 -12.10 -16.33 -14.90
C GLN A 127 -11.48 -15.04 -15.44
N VAL A 128 -10.33 -15.19 -16.13
CA VAL A 128 -9.67 -14.06 -16.77
C VAL A 128 -10.45 -13.67 -18.03
N VAL A 129 -10.96 -12.44 -18.04
CA VAL A 129 -11.66 -11.84 -19.19
C VAL A 129 -10.68 -11.19 -20.16
N ALA A 130 -9.74 -10.41 -19.61
CA ALA A 130 -8.74 -9.70 -20.38
C ALA A 130 -7.48 -9.43 -19.52
N ILE A 131 -6.33 -9.31 -20.20
CA ILE A 131 -5.08 -8.81 -19.61
C ILE A 131 -4.44 -7.87 -20.63
N GLY A 132 -4.06 -6.66 -20.21
CA GLY A 132 -3.42 -5.70 -21.09
C GLY A 132 -3.03 -4.42 -20.38
N GLU A 133 -2.58 -3.45 -21.15
CA GLU A 133 -2.38 -2.07 -20.68
C GLU A 133 -3.74 -1.38 -20.45
N PRO A 134 -3.82 -0.37 -19.58
CA PRO A 134 -5.08 0.35 -19.29
C PRO A 134 -5.83 0.78 -20.56
N ALA A 135 -5.14 1.34 -21.54
CA ALA A 135 -5.75 1.78 -22.80
C ALA A 135 -6.33 0.63 -23.66
N GLU A 136 -5.76 -0.57 -23.57
CA GLU A 136 -6.28 -1.76 -24.25
C GLU A 136 -7.53 -2.27 -23.53
N ILE A 137 -7.50 -2.30 -22.21
CA ILE A 137 -8.62 -2.74 -21.37
C ILE A 137 -9.84 -1.82 -21.55
N GLN A 138 -9.64 -0.52 -21.60
CA GLN A 138 -10.70 0.47 -21.83
C GLN A 138 -11.40 0.29 -23.19
N ARG A 139 -10.74 -0.26 -24.20
CA ARG A 139 -11.31 -0.51 -25.53
C ARG A 139 -11.86 -1.91 -25.71
N ASN A 140 -11.73 -2.75 -24.70
CA ASN A 140 -12.12 -4.16 -24.82
C ASN A 140 -13.63 -4.34 -24.63
N GLU A 141 -14.33 -4.74 -25.69
CA GLU A 141 -15.79 -4.92 -25.68
C GLU A 141 -16.25 -5.95 -24.63
N ARG A 142 -15.48 -7.01 -24.38
CA ARG A 142 -15.80 -8.01 -23.35
C ARG A 142 -15.76 -7.42 -21.95
N VAL A 143 -14.80 -6.53 -21.69
CA VAL A 143 -14.71 -5.83 -20.40
C VAL A 143 -15.91 -4.91 -20.23
N HIS A 144 -16.29 -4.16 -21.27
CA HIS A 144 -17.50 -3.33 -21.26
C HIS A 144 -18.76 -4.14 -20.98
N GLN A 145 -18.91 -5.32 -21.57
CA GLN A 145 -20.06 -6.19 -21.34
C GLN A 145 -20.15 -6.67 -19.88
N VAL A 146 -19.02 -7.01 -19.27
CA VAL A 146 -18.97 -7.47 -17.88
C VAL A 146 -19.28 -6.33 -16.90
N TYR A 147 -18.71 -5.15 -17.11
CA TYR A 147 -18.88 -4.02 -16.19
C TYR A 147 -20.12 -3.16 -16.45
N LEU A 148 -20.57 -3.02 -17.69
CA LEU A 148 -21.75 -2.23 -18.06
C LEU A 148 -22.99 -3.10 -18.28
N GLY A 149 -22.83 -4.39 -18.58
CA GLY A 149 -23.95 -5.34 -18.77
C GLY A 149 -24.55 -5.85 -17.45
N GLY A 150 -23.90 -5.64 -16.31
CA GLY A 150 -24.39 -5.99 -14.98
C GLY A 150 -25.33 -4.96 -14.34
N ALA A 151 -25.66 -3.88 -15.03
CA ALA A 151 -26.57 -2.82 -14.58
C ALA A 151 -28.01 -3.02 -15.11
N SER A 152 -28.49 -4.29 -15.16
CA SER A 152 -29.87 -4.62 -15.57
C SER A 152 -30.61 -5.23 -14.42
#